data_70b2ecb85773026ed1e6b1061232f66f
#
_entry.id   70b2ecb85773026ed1e6b1061232f66f
#
_cell.length_a   1.000
_cell.length_b   1.000
_cell.length_c   1.000
_cell.angle_alpha   90.00
_cell.angle_beta   90.00
_cell.angle_gamma   90.00
#
_symmetry.space_group_name_H-M   'P 1'
#
loop_
_entity.id
_entity.type
_entity.pdbx_description
1 polymer ?
#
loop_
_entity_poly.entity_id
_entity_poly.type
_entity_poly.pdbx_seq_one_letter_code
_entity_poly.pdbx_strand_id
1 'polypeptide(L)'
;MSKITVDMLRKVAACTSQVQLFEQLFPEGVTPTVALCVEHASKFDWDFASRKFLLAPALEQYEAASAPALVQYEAAKAQAWAQYKAAKAQAWAEQWITQYATVK
;
A
#
# COMPACT_ATOMS: atom_id res chain seq x y z
N MET A 1 -17.06 -16.55 15.57
CA MET A 1 -16.25 -15.54 14.90
C MET A 1 -16.30 -15.75 13.41
N SER A 2 -16.40 -14.66 12.66
CA SER A 2 -16.61 -14.76 11.22
C SER A 2 -15.31 -15.06 10.49
N LYS A 3 -15.39 -16.04 9.62
CA LYS A 3 -14.29 -16.45 8.75
C LYS A 3 -14.45 -15.82 7.38
N ILE A 4 -13.36 -15.40 6.78
CA ILE A 4 -13.36 -14.98 5.38
C ILE A 4 -12.90 -16.17 4.54
N THR A 5 -13.63 -16.44 3.45
CA THR A 5 -13.37 -17.58 2.58
C THR A 5 -13.14 -17.11 1.13
N VAL A 6 -12.57 -18.01 0.32
CA VAL A 6 -12.37 -17.76 -1.11
C VAL A 6 -13.70 -17.46 -1.80
N ASP A 7 -14.76 -18.19 -1.43
CA ASP A 7 -16.08 -17.98 -2.02
C ASP A 7 -16.61 -16.57 -1.76
N MET A 8 -16.37 -16.04 -0.56
CA MET A 8 -16.77 -14.66 -0.23
C MET A 8 -16.06 -13.65 -1.14
N LEU A 9 -14.77 -13.87 -1.42
CA LEU A 9 -14.02 -13.00 -2.31
C LEU A 9 -14.54 -13.06 -3.73
N ARG A 10 -14.88 -14.25 -4.20
CA ARG A 10 -15.47 -14.43 -5.54
C ARG A 10 -16.82 -13.76 -5.68
N LYS A 11 -17.66 -13.84 -4.64
CA LYS A 11 -18.98 -13.21 -4.63
C LYS A 11 -18.93 -11.69 -4.76
N VAL A 12 -17.90 -11.06 -4.23
CA VAL A 12 -17.74 -9.60 -4.32
C VAL A 12 -16.87 -9.18 -5.49
N ALA A 13 -16.56 -10.09 -6.40
CA ALA A 13 -15.79 -9.86 -7.61
C ALA A 13 -14.40 -9.31 -7.34
N ALA A 14 -13.72 -9.86 -6.34
CA ALA A 14 -12.34 -9.51 -6.05
C ALA A 14 -11.43 -9.84 -7.21
N CYS A 15 -10.35 -9.09 -7.36
CA CYS A 15 -9.35 -9.29 -8.40
C CYS A 15 -8.85 -10.73 -8.41
N THR A 16 -8.71 -11.33 -9.59
CA THR A 16 -8.28 -12.73 -9.71
C THR A 16 -6.96 -12.99 -8.99
N SER A 17 -5.99 -12.06 -9.11
CA SER A 17 -4.70 -12.19 -8.43
C SER A 17 -4.84 -12.20 -6.92
N GLN A 18 -5.75 -11.40 -6.37
CA GLN A 18 -6.01 -11.36 -4.93
C GLN A 18 -6.69 -12.64 -4.46
N VAL A 19 -7.63 -13.17 -5.26
CA VAL A 19 -8.29 -14.44 -4.95
C VAL A 19 -7.29 -15.58 -4.93
N GLN A 20 -6.41 -15.65 -5.91
CA GLN A 20 -5.38 -16.68 -6.00
C GLN A 20 -4.41 -16.61 -4.83
N LEU A 21 -3.96 -15.41 -4.47
CA LEU A 21 -3.07 -15.23 -3.34
C LEU A 21 -3.74 -15.65 -2.03
N PHE A 22 -4.99 -15.26 -1.83
CA PHE A 22 -5.75 -15.64 -0.64
C PHE A 22 -5.90 -17.17 -0.56
N GLU A 23 -6.20 -17.80 -1.68
CA GLU A 23 -6.35 -19.26 -1.72
C GLU A 23 -5.06 -19.99 -1.37
N GLN A 24 -3.90 -19.47 -1.82
CA GLN A 24 -2.60 -20.03 -1.49
C GLN A 24 -2.30 -19.91 0.00
N LEU A 25 -2.62 -18.76 0.60
CA LEU A 25 -2.31 -18.49 2.00
C LEU A 25 -3.31 -19.14 2.94
N PHE A 26 -4.58 -19.15 2.56
CA PHE A 26 -5.67 -19.58 3.45
C PHE A 26 -6.66 -20.46 2.68
N PRO A 27 -6.25 -21.68 2.27
CA PRO A 27 -7.12 -22.53 1.45
C PRO A 27 -8.45 -22.89 2.12
N GLU A 28 -8.51 -22.89 3.45
CA GLU A 28 -9.73 -23.18 4.20
C GLU A 28 -10.38 -21.94 4.79
N GLY A 29 -9.93 -20.75 4.35
CA GLY A 29 -10.40 -19.50 4.90
C GLY A 29 -9.59 -19.06 6.10
N VAL A 30 -9.91 -17.90 6.67
CA VAL A 30 -9.15 -17.33 7.78
C VAL A 30 -10.08 -16.50 8.66
N THR A 31 -9.83 -16.55 9.97
CA THR A 31 -10.42 -15.61 10.91
C THR A 31 -9.43 -14.48 11.11
N PRO A 32 -9.74 -13.25 10.63
CA PRO A 32 -8.77 -12.15 10.69
C PRO A 32 -8.40 -11.78 12.14
N THR A 33 -7.11 -11.54 12.36
CA THR A 33 -6.60 -10.94 13.58
C THR A 33 -5.74 -9.74 13.18
N VAL A 34 -5.52 -8.81 14.09
CA VAL A 34 -4.68 -7.64 13.81
C VAL A 34 -3.27 -8.10 13.40
N ALA A 35 -2.69 -9.02 14.16
CA ALA A 35 -1.32 -9.50 13.87
C ALA A 35 -1.22 -10.11 12.49
N LEU A 36 -2.19 -10.94 12.10
CA LEU A 36 -2.20 -11.62 10.81
C LEU A 36 -2.35 -10.61 9.66
N CYS A 37 -3.24 -9.63 9.82
CA CYS A 37 -3.45 -8.60 8.81
C CYS A 37 -2.21 -7.73 8.62
N VAL A 38 -1.55 -7.35 9.70
CA VAL A 38 -0.31 -6.56 9.64
C VAL A 38 0.80 -7.36 8.95
N GLU A 39 0.89 -8.66 9.24
CA GLU A 39 1.86 -9.54 8.59
C GLU A 39 1.71 -9.54 7.07
N HIS A 40 0.49 -9.47 6.58
CA HIS A 40 0.19 -9.48 5.14
C HIS A 40 -0.18 -8.10 4.59
N ALA A 41 0.25 -7.03 5.27
CA ALA A 41 -0.18 -5.66 4.93
C ALA A 41 0.12 -5.27 3.48
N SER A 42 1.25 -5.70 2.92
CA SER A 42 1.64 -5.34 1.56
C SER A 42 1.02 -6.23 0.47
N LYS A 43 0.24 -7.24 0.86
CA LYS A 43 -0.23 -8.27 -0.08
C LYS A 43 -1.66 -8.10 -0.55
N PHE A 44 -2.49 -7.37 0.20
CA PHE A 44 -3.91 -7.25 -0.09
C PHE A 44 -4.36 -5.80 -0.19
N ASP A 45 -5.46 -5.60 -0.92
CA ASP A 45 -6.10 -4.29 -1.07
C ASP A 45 -7.09 -4.10 0.08
N TRP A 46 -6.66 -3.39 1.10
CA TRP A 46 -7.46 -3.17 2.32
C TRP A 46 -8.63 -2.23 2.09
N ASP A 47 -8.50 -1.27 1.20
CA ASP A 47 -9.61 -0.37 0.86
C ASP A 47 -10.75 -1.13 0.18
N PHE A 48 -10.41 -2.04 -0.74
CA PHE A 48 -11.40 -2.91 -1.34
C PHE A 48 -12.09 -3.77 -0.28
N ALA A 49 -11.30 -4.41 0.59
CA ALA A 49 -11.82 -5.27 1.65
C ALA A 49 -12.75 -4.49 2.59
N SER A 50 -12.39 -3.25 2.92
CA SER A 50 -13.20 -2.42 3.81
C SER A 50 -14.55 -2.09 3.18
N ARG A 51 -14.56 -1.73 1.90
CA ARG A 51 -15.80 -1.38 1.20
C ARG A 51 -16.74 -2.58 1.06
N LYS A 52 -16.20 -3.78 0.90
CA LYS A 52 -16.99 -4.98 0.62
C LYS A 52 -17.41 -5.75 1.86
N PHE A 53 -16.61 -5.69 2.93
CA PHE A 53 -16.85 -6.54 4.11
C PHE A 53 -17.16 -5.79 5.40
N LEU A 54 -16.87 -4.48 5.48
CA LEU A 54 -17.19 -3.71 6.67
C LEU A 54 -18.55 -3.01 6.52
N LEU A 55 -19.33 -3.08 7.58
CA LEU A 55 -20.62 -2.38 7.66
C LEU A 55 -20.41 -0.96 8.20
N ALA A 56 -21.46 -0.12 8.13
CA ALA A 56 -21.36 1.31 8.30
C ALA A 56 -20.55 1.78 9.50
N PRO A 57 -20.78 1.38 10.77
CA PRO A 57 -19.96 1.96 11.84
C PRO A 57 -18.48 1.53 11.73
N ALA A 58 -18.22 0.28 11.36
CA ALA A 58 -16.86 -0.22 11.24
C ALA A 58 -16.12 0.43 10.06
N LEU A 59 -16.80 0.66 8.94
CA LEU A 59 -16.23 1.34 7.79
C LEU A 59 -15.83 2.77 8.12
N GLU A 60 -16.68 3.50 8.83
CA GLU A 60 -16.37 4.87 9.25
C GLU A 60 -15.15 4.91 10.17
N GLN A 61 -15.04 3.97 11.09
CA GLN A 61 -13.89 3.88 11.99
C GLN A 61 -12.62 3.52 11.22
N TYR A 62 -12.71 2.65 10.22
CA TYR A 62 -11.58 2.32 9.35
C TYR A 62 -11.09 3.57 8.62
N GLU A 63 -11.99 4.34 8.03
CA GLU A 63 -11.62 5.54 7.29
C GLU A 63 -10.99 6.58 8.21
N ALA A 64 -11.54 6.76 9.41
CA ALA A 64 -11.00 7.70 10.39
C ALA A 64 -9.60 7.29 10.86
N ALA A 65 -9.37 5.99 11.04
CA ALA A 65 -8.07 5.49 11.49
C ALA A 65 -7.02 5.55 10.39
N SER A 66 -7.41 5.34 9.12
CA SER A 66 -6.45 5.30 8.01
C SER A 66 -6.11 6.69 7.47
N ALA A 67 -6.96 7.70 7.65
CA ALA A 67 -6.72 9.04 7.10
C ALA A 67 -5.41 9.68 7.59
N PRO A 68 -5.07 9.66 8.89
CA PRO A 68 -3.78 10.22 9.33
C PRO A 68 -2.57 9.48 8.72
N ALA A 69 -2.68 8.17 8.55
CA ALA A 69 -1.61 7.38 7.95
C ALA A 69 -1.39 7.78 6.49
N LEU A 70 -2.46 8.06 5.75
CA LEU A 70 -2.36 8.53 4.37
C LEU A 70 -1.65 9.88 4.30
N VAL A 71 -1.99 10.81 5.19
CA VAL A 71 -1.34 12.13 5.26
C VAL A 71 0.16 11.97 5.50
N GLN A 72 0.54 11.11 6.45
CA GLN A 72 1.95 10.84 6.75
C GLN A 72 2.67 10.23 5.54
N TYR A 73 2.02 9.31 4.85
CA TYR A 73 2.60 8.69 3.66
C TYR A 73 2.83 9.71 2.55
N GLU A 74 1.87 10.57 2.30
CA GLU A 74 2.01 11.59 1.26
C GLU A 74 3.08 12.61 1.61
N ALA A 75 3.20 13.01 2.87
CA ALA A 75 4.25 13.92 3.32
C ALA A 75 5.64 13.30 3.14
N ALA A 76 5.80 12.04 3.54
CA ALA A 76 7.07 11.32 3.38
C ALA A 76 7.44 11.14 1.92
N LYS A 77 6.45 10.85 1.08
CA LYS A 77 6.63 10.69 -0.36
C LYS A 77 7.09 12.00 -1.00
N ALA A 78 6.46 13.12 -0.63
CA ALA A 78 6.84 14.44 -1.15
C ALA A 78 8.27 14.81 -0.73
N GLN A 79 8.63 14.54 0.52
CA GLN A 79 9.99 14.81 1.02
C GLN A 79 11.02 13.94 0.30
N ALA A 80 10.73 12.65 0.11
CA ALA A 80 11.63 11.74 -0.60
C ALA A 80 11.82 12.17 -2.05
N TRP A 81 10.76 12.65 -2.71
CA TRP A 81 10.83 13.15 -4.07
C TRP A 81 11.72 14.38 -4.16
N ALA A 82 11.56 15.34 -3.21
CA ALA A 82 12.38 16.55 -3.18
C ALA A 82 13.86 16.22 -2.99
N GLN A 83 14.17 15.27 -2.11
CA GLN A 83 15.55 14.83 -1.89
C GLN A 83 16.15 14.18 -3.14
N TYR A 84 15.37 13.38 -3.83
CA TYR A 84 15.80 12.76 -5.08
C TYR A 84 16.09 13.79 -6.16
N LYS A 85 15.21 14.78 -6.32
CA LYS A 85 15.40 15.86 -7.29
C LYS A 85 16.64 16.69 -6.96
N ALA A 86 16.87 16.99 -5.68
CA ALA A 86 18.04 17.72 -5.25
C ALA A 86 19.34 16.96 -5.55
N ALA A 87 19.35 15.66 -5.29
CA ALA A 87 20.53 14.82 -5.59
C ALA A 87 20.81 14.78 -7.09
N LYS A 88 19.80 14.71 -7.92
CA LYS A 88 19.96 14.75 -9.38
C LYS A 88 20.51 16.08 -9.84
N ALA A 89 20.00 17.18 -9.30
CA ALA A 89 20.45 18.53 -9.65
C ALA A 89 21.93 18.71 -9.29
N GLN A 90 22.31 18.25 -8.13
CA GLN A 90 23.71 18.30 -7.67
C GLN A 90 24.62 17.50 -8.59
N ALA A 91 24.25 16.27 -8.90
CA ALA A 91 25.03 15.42 -9.79
C ALA A 91 25.21 16.04 -11.17
N TRP A 92 24.14 16.62 -11.70
CA TRP A 92 24.19 17.30 -12.99
C TRP A 92 25.15 18.48 -12.95
N ALA A 93 25.06 19.32 -11.94
CA ALA A 93 25.90 20.49 -11.81
C ALA A 93 27.39 20.13 -11.70
N GLU A 94 27.70 19.09 -10.91
CA GLU A 94 29.05 18.62 -10.76
C GLU A 94 29.65 18.15 -12.09
N GLN A 95 28.87 17.42 -12.88
CA GLN A 95 29.31 16.93 -14.18
C GLN A 95 29.45 18.06 -15.19
N TRP A 96 28.54 19.03 -15.17
CA TRP A 96 28.63 20.21 -16.01
C TRP A 96 29.91 20.98 -15.76
N ILE A 97 30.22 21.27 -14.49
CA ILE A 97 31.41 22.01 -14.09
C ILE A 97 32.67 21.24 -14.49
N THR A 98 32.72 19.95 -14.25
CA THR A 98 33.85 19.09 -14.61
C THR A 98 34.08 19.10 -16.13
N GLN A 99 33.03 18.98 -16.90
CA GLN A 99 33.11 18.99 -18.36
C GLN A 99 33.70 20.30 -18.88
N TYR A 100 33.24 21.44 -18.35
CA TYR A 100 33.76 22.74 -18.77
C TYR A 100 35.18 22.95 -18.32
N ALA A 101 35.57 22.44 -17.17
CA ALA A 101 36.94 22.54 -16.70
C ALA A 101 37.91 21.77 -17.61
N THR A 102 37.48 20.63 -18.18
CA THR A 102 38.33 19.82 -19.04
C THR A 102 38.39 20.33 -20.50
N VAL A 103 37.40 21.10 -20.92
CA VAL A 103 37.34 21.62 -22.29
C VAL A 103 38.31 22.79 -22.53
N LYS A 104 38.72 23.44 -21.46
CA LYS A 104 39.75 24.48 -21.58
C LYS A 104 41.10 23.85 -22.03
#